data_00d93e5e79023eab94f251c5bb2cab98
#
_entry.id   00d93e5e79023eab94f251c5bb2cab98
#
_cell.length_a   1.000
_cell.length_b   1.000
_cell.length_c   1.000
_cell.angle_alpha   90.00
_cell.angle_beta   90.00
_cell.angle_gamma   90.00
#
_symmetry.space_group_name_H-M   'P 1'
#
loop_
_entity.id
_entity.type
_entity.pdbx_description
1 polymer ?
#
loop_
_entity_poly.entity_id
_entity_poly.type
_entity_poly.pdbx_seq_one_letter_code
_entity_poly.pdbx_strand_id
1 'polypeptide(L)'
;IVYCQGGYHGLTMGSLSATGDPHYRQGFGPFVADFKEIPFGDLAALEKALINQEVAAFITEPIQGHGVRIPEPNYLPAAAALCRRYGTLFVADEVQTGLGRTGKIWAVEHWGVEPDILCVAKALSGGFVPVGAVLCRRWIFDRVFDRMDRSVVHGSTFGKNNLAMAAGIATLQVIEEEKLVERSAVIGQQIIAELRPLVDQYECLQEVRGLGMMIALEFAEPSSWSLKAAWKMLETANKGLFSQLIVVPLFTRHQILSQVSGHGMNIIKFIPPLTLSDEDCRWLVTAVKDVVADAHRFPGAAWEFGKTLASQAIRQKTAQK
;
A
#
# COMPACT_ATOMS: atom_id res chain seq x y z
N ILE A 1 -21.56 -1.72 -3.93
CA ILE A 1 -20.23 -1.09 -3.94
C ILE A 1 -19.29 -1.92 -4.81
N VAL A 2 -18.53 -1.24 -5.70
CA VAL A 2 -17.46 -1.87 -6.50
C VAL A 2 -16.11 -1.54 -5.87
N TYR A 3 -15.19 -2.52 -5.82
CA TYR A 3 -13.85 -2.38 -5.27
C TYR A 3 -12.82 -3.15 -6.10
N CYS A 4 -11.52 -2.90 -5.89
CA CYS A 4 -10.46 -3.49 -6.69
C CYS A 4 -9.84 -4.72 -6.05
N GLN A 5 -9.53 -5.74 -6.87
CA GLN A 5 -8.72 -6.88 -6.49
C GLN A 5 -7.36 -6.43 -5.94
N GLY A 6 -6.90 -7.08 -4.88
CA GLY A 6 -5.66 -6.73 -4.18
C GLY A 6 -5.72 -5.43 -3.37
N GLY A 7 -6.86 -4.72 -3.35
CA GLY A 7 -7.09 -3.55 -2.51
C GLY A 7 -7.24 -3.89 -1.04
N TYR A 8 -6.88 -2.96 -0.15
CA TYR A 8 -7.02 -3.10 1.29
C TYR A 8 -7.68 -1.88 1.90
N HIS A 9 -8.91 -2.05 2.42
CA HIS A 9 -9.71 -0.96 2.97
C HIS A 9 -9.98 -1.07 4.47
N GLY A 10 -9.41 -2.08 5.13
CA GLY A 10 -9.52 -2.30 6.57
C GLY A 10 -10.17 -3.64 6.93
N LEU A 11 -10.32 -3.87 8.24
CA LEU A 11 -10.72 -5.16 8.81
C LEU A 11 -12.05 -5.11 9.58
N THR A 12 -12.77 -3.99 9.57
CA THR A 12 -14.16 -3.96 10.04
C THR A 12 -15.06 -4.65 9.01
N MET A 13 -16.21 -5.15 9.40
CA MET A 13 -17.07 -5.97 8.51
C MET A 13 -17.35 -5.27 7.17
N GLY A 14 -17.68 -3.98 7.18
CA GLY A 14 -17.94 -3.22 5.95
C GLY A 14 -16.68 -3.07 5.09
N SER A 15 -15.57 -2.62 5.67
CA SER A 15 -14.31 -2.42 4.95
C SER A 15 -13.67 -3.74 4.49
N LEU A 16 -13.80 -4.80 5.30
CA LEU A 16 -13.34 -6.13 4.94
C LEU A 16 -14.13 -6.70 3.74
N SER A 17 -15.41 -6.33 3.61
CA SER A 17 -16.23 -6.71 2.44
C SER A 17 -15.72 -6.06 1.14
N ALA A 18 -15.02 -4.91 1.22
CA ALA A 18 -14.35 -4.22 0.10
C ALA A 18 -12.86 -4.56 -0.02
N THR A 19 -12.29 -5.38 0.87
CA THR A 19 -10.87 -5.77 0.80
C THR A 19 -10.69 -6.91 -0.19
N GLY A 20 -9.90 -6.68 -1.25
CA GLY A 20 -9.70 -7.59 -2.38
C GLY A 20 -8.58 -8.62 -2.19
N ASP A 21 -7.99 -8.73 -1.00
CA ASP A 21 -7.01 -9.76 -0.68
C ASP A 21 -7.67 -10.91 0.10
N PRO A 22 -7.74 -12.13 -0.51
CA PRO A 22 -8.38 -13.28 0.10
C PRO A 22 -7.78 -13.69 1.44
N HIS A 23 -6.49 -13.41 1.67
CA HIS A 23 -5.80 -13.76 2.92
C HIS A 23 -6.48 -13.11 4.15
N TYR A 24 -6.90 -11.85 4.05
CA TYR A 24 -7.56 -11.15 5.14
C TYR A 24 -9.02 -11.57 5.33
N ARG A 25 -9.63 -12.14 4.30
CA ARG A 25 -11.07 -12.51 4.30
C ARG A 25 -11.33 -13.93 4.81
N GLN A 26 -10.31 -14.78 4.76
CA GLN A 26 -10.47 -16.20 5.10
C GLN A 26 -10.98 -16.39 6.53
N GLY A 27 -12.11 -17.09 6.67
CA GLY A 27 -12.73 -17.42 7.96
C GLY A 27 -13.61 -16.34 8.59
N PHE A 28 -13.78 -15.16 7.95
CA PHE A 28 -14.55 -14.04 8.51
C PHE A 28 -15.94 -13.82 7.87
N GLY A 29 -16.35 -14.66 6.93
CA GLY A 29 -17.70 -14.56 6.34
C GLY A 29 -18.84 -14.94 7.29
N PRO A 30 -20.11 -14.62 6.96
CA PRO A 30 -20.53 -13.98 5.71
C PRO A 30 -20.20 -12.49 5.66
N PHE A 31 -19.85 -11.99 4.46
CA PHE A 31 -19.59 -10.58 4.24
C PHE A 31 -20.88 -9.80 3.98
N VAL A 32 -20.79 -8.47 4.03
CA VAL A 32 -21.90 -7.58 3.65
C VAL A 32 -22.22 -7.83 2.17
N ALA A 33 -23.51 -7.97 1.84
CA ALA A 33 -23.97 -8.18 0.48
C ALA A 33 -23.68 -6.98 -0.43
N ASP A 34 -23.77 -7.21 -1.74
CA ASP A 34 -23.67 -6.18 -2.79
C ASP A 34 -22.29 -5.46 -2.91
N PHE A 35 -21.24 -6.20 -2.55
CA PHE A 35 -19.85 -5.81 -2.86
C PHE A 35 -19.33 -6.62 -4.05
N LYS A 36 -18.88 -5.91 -5.10
CA LYS A 36 -18.40 -6.51 -6.36
C LYS A 36 -16.93 -6.20 -6.59
N GLU A 37 -16.13 -7.24 -6.73
CA GLU A 37 -14.70 -7.13 -7.04
C GLU A 37 -14.48 -7.00 -8.56
N ILE A 38 -13.54 -6.12 -8.94
CA ILE A 38 -13.02 -5.99 -10.30
C ILE A 38 -11.48 -5.97 -10.30
N PRO A 39 -10.78 -6.31 -11.40
CA PRO A 39 -9.34 -6.14 -11.48
C PRO A 39 -8.93 -4.67 -11.33
N PHE A 40 -7.83 -4.40 -10.61
CA PHE A 40 -7.26 -3.07 -10.51
C PHE A 40 -6.70 -2.63 -11.86
N GLY A 41 -7.00 -1.42 -12.30
CA GLY A 41 -6.56 -0.90 -13.59
C GLY A 41 -7.48 -1.23 -14.77
N ASP A 42 -8.50 -2.06 -14.60
CA ASP A 42 -9.39 -2.50 -15.68
C ASP A 42 -10.62 -1.59 -15.82
N LEU A 43 -10.55 -0.63 -16.74
CA LEU A 43 -11.67 0.28 -17.06
C LEU A 43 -12.86 -0.42 -17.71
N ALA A 44 -12.63 -1.48 -18.48
CA ALA A 44 -13.71 -2.21 -19.12
C ALA A 44 -14.53 -3.00 -18.09
N ALA A 45 -13.85 -3.63 -17.12
CA ALA A 45 -14.51 -4.29 -16.00
C ALA A 45 -15.28 -3.28 -15.13
N LEU A 46 -14.72 -2.08 -14.91
CA LEU A 46 -15.41 -1.02 -14.18
C LEU A 46 -16.67 -0.58 -14.94
N GLU A 47 -16.57 -0.21 -16.22
CA GLU A 47 -17.72 0.22 -17.01
C GLU A 47 -18.82 -0.84 -17.05
N LYS A 48 -18.45 -2.12 -17.25
CA LYS A 48 -19.40 -3.25 -17.20
C LYS A 48 -20.09 -3.38 -15.84
N ALA A 49 -19.42 -2.99 -14.75
CA ALA A 49 -20.02 -3.02 -13.42
C ALA A 49 -21.00 -1.86 -13.20
N LEU A 50 -20.80 -0.71 -13.85
CA LEU A 50 -21.56 0.51 -13.65
C LEU A 50 -22.75 0.70 -14.60
N ILE A 51 -22.79 -0.01 -15.72
CA ILE A 51 -23.70 0.27 -16.84
C ILE A 51 -25.20 0.22 -16.48
N ASN A 52 -25.59 -0.59 -15.51
CA ASN A 52 -26.99 -0.67 -15.05
C ASN A 52 -27.35 0.41 -14.01
N GLN A 53 -26.42 1.28 -13.63
CA GLN A 53 -26.61 2.39 -12.67
C GLN A 53 -27.07 1.97 -11.27
N GLU A 54 -26.80 0.74 -10.86
CA GLU A 54 -27.17 0.21 -9.53
C GLU A 54 -26.03 0.33 -8.50
N VAL A 55 -24.84 0.84 -8.92
CA VAL A 55 -23.66 0.95 -8.08
C VAL A 55 -23.62 2.30 -7.36
N ALA A 56 -23.73 2.30 -6.05
CA ALA A 56 -23.69 3.50 -5.23
C ALA A 56 -22.28 4.13 -5.21
N ALA A 57 -21.22 3.32 -5.11
CA ALA A 57 -19.84 3.81 -5.02
C ALA A 57 -18.84 2.83 -5.63
N PHE A 58 -17.78 3.39 -6.22
CA PHE A 58 -16.54 2.70 -6.55
C PHE A 58 -15.45 3.18 -5.60
N ILE A 59 -14.85 2.27 -4.82
CA ILE A 59 -13.75 2.56 -3.90
C ILE A 59 -12.44 1.99 -4.43
N THR A 60 -11.39 2.81 -4.42
CA THR A 60 -10.05 2.40 -4.82
C THR A 60 -8.97 3.16 -4.05
N GLU A 61 -7.84 2.51 -3.80
CA GLU A 61 -6.60 3.19 -3.43
C GLU A 61 -6.01 3.84 -4.71
N PRO A 62 -5.53 5.10 -4.68
CA PRO A 62 -4.85 5.71 -5.83
C PRO A 62 -3.60 4.94 -6.25
N ILE A 63 -2.87 4.41 -5.27
CA ILE A 63 -1.78 3.44 -5.39
C ILE A 63 -2.09 2.33 -4.39
N GLN A 64 -2.21 1.10 -4.85
CA GLN A 64 -2.48 0.02 -3.93
C GLN A 64 -1.33 -0.15 -2.93
N GLY A 65 -1.65 -0.12 -1.64
CA GLY A 65 -0.69 -0.29 -0.54
C GLY A 65 0.03 -1.64 -0.60
N HIS A 66 -0.65 -2.69 -1.03
CA HIS A 66 -0.07 -3.99 -1.32
C HIS A 66 0.62 -3.97 -2.68
N GLY A 67 1.93 -4.17 -2.67
CA GLY A 67 2.76 -4.20 -3.87
C GLY A 67 3.14 -2.82 -4.41
N VAL A 68 2.69 -1.71 -3.81
CA VAL A 68 2.90 -0.35 -4.34
C VAL A 68 2.56 -0.31 -5.83
N ARG A 69 1.36 -0.78 -6.17
CA ARG A 69 0.89 -0.84 -7.55
C ARG A 69 0.39 0.52 -7.98
N ILE A 70 1.15 1.16 -8.86
CA ILE A 70 0.81 2.44 -9.48
C ILE A 70 -0.01 2.14 -10.73
N PRO A 71 -1.21 2.71 -10.90
CA PRO A 71 -2.01 2.48 -12.08
C PRO A 71 -1.45 3.22 -13.30
N GLU A 72 -1.87 2.80 -14.49
CA GLU A 72 -1.58 3.54 -15.73
C GLU A 72 -2.09 4.99 -15.62
N PRO A 73 -1.39 5.96 -16.24
CA PRO A 73 -1.67 7.39 -16.07
C PRO A 73 -3.13 7.79 -16.34
N ASN A 74 -3.80 7.13 -17.28
CA ASN A 74 -5.18 7.45 -17.62
C ASN A 74 -6.24 6.72 -16.78
N TYR A 75 -5.84 5.79 -15.90
CA TYR A 75 -6.81 4.94 -15.19
C TYR A 75 -7.72 5.72 -14.24
N LEU A 76 -7.16 6.46 -13.30
CA LEU A 76 -7.96 7.18 -12.30
C LEU A 76 -8.82 8.29 -12.92
N PRO A 77 -8.31 9.12 -13.88
CA PRO A 77 -9.17 10.09 -14.58
C PRO A 77 -10.34 9.44 -15.32
N ALA A 78 -10.09 8.35 -16.02
CA ALA A 78 -11.15 7.64 -16.76
C ALA A 78 -12.13 6.95 -15.81
N ALA A 79 -11.67 6.35 -14.71
CA ALA A 79 -12.54 5.75 -13.68
C ALA A 79 -13.45 6.80 -13.04
N ALA A 80 -12.92 7.97 -12.68
CA ALA A 80 -13.71 9.08 -12.16
C ALA A 80 -14.75 9.60 -13.18
N ALA A 81 -14.38 9.65 -14.47
CA ALA A 81 -15.31 10.02 -15.55
C ALA A 81 -16.43 8.99 -15.73
N LEU A 82 -16.12 7.69 -15.68
CA LEU A 82 -17.11 6.62 -15.72
C LEU A 82 -18.05 6.70 -14.52
N CYS A 83 -17.53 6.86 -13.30
CA CYS A 83 -18.35 7.02 -12.11
C CYS A 83 -19.34 8.19 -12.26
N ARG A 84 -18.87 9.35 -12.71
CA ARG A 84 -19.70 10.52 -12.97
C ARG A 84 -20.78 10.25 -14.04
N ARG A 85 -20.41 9.57 -15.12
CA ARG A 85 -21.32 9.22 -16.23
C ARG A 85 -22.47 8.33 -15.78
N TYR A 86 -22.19 7.38 -14.87
CA TYR A 86 -23.18 6.39 -14.41
C TYR A 86 -23.81 6.73 -13.05
N GLY A 87 -23.54 7.92 -12.50
CA GLY A 87 -24.14 8.36 -11.23
C GLY A 87 -23.60 7.63 -10.00
N THR A 88 -22.39 7.08 -10.09
CA THR A 88 -21.67 6.36 -9.00
C THR A 88 -20.72 7.31 -8.32
N LEU A 89 -20.60 7.25 -6.97
CA LEU A 89 -19.61 8.03 -6.21
C LEU A 89 -18.21 7.45 -6.43
N PHE A 90 -17.24 8.33 -6.72
CA PHE A 90 -15.83 7.96 -6.74
C PHE A 90 -15.21 8.17 -5.36
N VAL A 91 -14.78 7.08 -4.70
CA VAL A 91 -14.19 7.09 -3.36
C VAL A 91 -12.70 6.79 -3.45
N ALA A 92 -11.87 7.75 -3.05
CA ALA A 92 -10.42 7.55 -2.95
C ALA A 92 -10.04 7.14 -1.52
N ASP A 93 -9.42 5.99 -1.38
CA ASP A 93 -8.83 5.56 -0.12
C ASP A 93 -7.37 6.05 -0.04
N GLU A 94 -7.19 7.19 0.59
CA GLU A 94 -5.89 7.84 0.83
C GLU A 94 -5.30 7.50 2.22
N VAL A 95 -5.79 6.47 2.85
CA VAL A 95 -5.36 6.07 4.20
C VAL A 95 -3.85 5.77 4.25
N GLN A 96 -3.27 5.24 3.19
CA GLN A 96 -1.82 5.00 3.11
C GLN A 96 -1.09 6.02 2.23
N THR A 97 -1.71 6.51 1.19
CA THR A 97 -1.10 7.34 0.13
C THR A 97 -1.13 8.83 0.43
N GLY A 98 -2.05 9.28 1.28
CA GLY A 98 -2.26 10.69 1.60
C GLY A 98 -1.23 11.31 2.55
N LEU A 99 -1.46 12.57 2.86
CA LEU A 99 -0.67 13.37 3.81
C LEU A 99 0.81 13.48 3.44
N GLY A 100 1.08 13.70 2.15
CA GLY A 100 2.43 13.94 1.65
C GLY A 100 3.21 12.69 1.26
N ARG A 101 2.71 11.48 1.56
CA ARG A 101 3.44 10.22 1.35
C ARG A 101 3.99 10.04 -0.06
N THR A 102 3.23 10.44 -1.07
CA THR A 102 3.58 10.28 -2.49
C THR A 102 4.22 11.54 -3.11
N GLY A 103 4.50 12.57 -2.31
CA GLY A 103 5.02 13.86 -2.81
C GLY A 103 3.93 14.83 -3.28
N LYS A 104 2.67 14.52 -2.97
CA LYS A 104 1.49 15.39 -3.03
C LYS A 104 0.74 15.25 -1.72
N ILE A 105 -0.08 16.25 -1.33
CA ILE A 105 -0.87 16.12 -0.10
C ILE A 105 -1.84 14.95 -0.22
N TRP A 106 -2.46 14.77 -1.39
CA TRP A 106 -3.27 13.61 -1.75
C TRP A 106 -2.70 12.96 -3.02
N ALA A 107 -2.60 11.64 -3.04
CA ALA A 107 -2.05 10.94 -4.20
C ALA A 107 -2.88 11.13 -5.46
N VAL A 108 -4.20 11.28 -5.35
CA VAL A 108 -5.08 11.56 -6.51
C VAL A 108 -4.69 12.81 -7.29
N GLU A 109 -3.97 13.76 -6.67
CA GLU A 109 -3.47 14.98 -7.33
C GLU A 109 -2.45 14.68 -8.45
N HIS A 110 -1.74 13.54 -8.40
CA HIS A 110 -0.85 13.13 -9.49
C HIS A 110 -1.60 12.91 -10.81
N TRP A 111 -2.88 12.63 -10.72
CA TRP A 111 -3.77 12.37 -11.87
C TRP A 111 -4.79 13.49 -12.09
N GLY A 112 -4.75 14.56 -11.31
CA GLY A 112 -5.73 15.65 -11.40
C GLY A 112 -7.16 15.23 -11.10
N VAL A 113 -7.35 14.22 -10.26
CA VAL A 113 -8.68 13.67 -9.91
C VAL A 113 -9.17 14.27 -8.60
N GLU A 114 -10.41 14.75 -8.59
CA GLU A 114 -11.13 15.14 -7.39
C GLU A 114 -12.17 14.06 -7.05
N PRO A 115 -11.99 13.29 -5.95
CA PRO A 115 -12.97 12.31 -5.52
C PRO A 115 -14.22 12.95 -4.93
N ASP A 116 -15.32 12.20 -4.89
CA ASP A 116 -16.53 12.59 -4.16
C ASP A 116 -16.36 12.38 -2.65
N ILE A 117 -15.64 11.31 -2.30
CA ILE A 117 -15.29 10.94 -0.93
C ILE A 117 -13.81 10.59 -0.88
N LEU A 118 -13.12 11.06 0.17
CA LEU A 118 -11.72 10.76 0.44
C LEU A 118 -11.59 10.25 1.88
N CYS A 119 -10.97 9.07 2.03
CA CYS A 119 -10.70 8.47 3.33
C CYS A 119 -9.26 8.72 3.74
N VAL A 120 -9.03 9.15 4.98
CA VAL A 120 -7.70 9.41 5.53
C VAL A 120 -7.58 8.89 6.96
N ALA A 121 -6.41 8.36 7.31
CA ALA A 121 -6.09 7.88 8.65
C ALA A 121 -4.55 7.83 8.84
N LYS A 122 -4.05 6.86 9.57
CA LYS A 122 -2.61 6.55 9.78
C LYS A 122 -1.78 7.79 10.12
N ALA A 123 -1.16 8.42 9.11
CA ALA A 123 -0.31 9.59 9.30
C ALA A 123 -1.04 10.83 9.81
N LEU A 124 -2.39 10.84 9.85
CA LEU A 124 -3.19 12.00 10.24
C LEU A 124 -2.88 12.52 11.66
N SER A 125 -2.36 11.67 12.55
CA SER A 125 -1.94 12.07 13.90
C SER A 125 -0.43 11.99 14.12
N GLY A 126 0.37 11.93 13.06
CA GLY A 126 1.81 11.66 13.21
C GLY A 126 2.14 10.26 13.75
N GLY A 127 1.15 9.38 13.85
CA GLY A 127 1.30 8.03 14.42
C GLY A 127 1.10 7.95 15.95
N PHE A 128 0.78 9.05 16.61
CA PHE A 128 0.70 9.08 18.08
C PHE A 128 -0.68 8.66 18.61
N VAL A 129 -1.77 8.99 17.93
CA VAL A 129 -3.14 8.73 18.39
C VAL A 129 -3.96 8.12 17.26
N PRO A 130 -4.73 7.05 17.50
CA PRO A 130 -5.65 6.53 16.49
C PRO A 130 -6.66 7.58 16.06
N VAL A 131 -6.67 7.92 14.77
CA VAL A 131 -7.60 8.87 14.17
C VAL A 131 -7.82 8.55 12.70
N GLY A 132 -9.02 8.75 12.24
CA GLY A 132 -9.38 8.71 10.83
C GLY A 132 -10.40 9.79 10.53
N ALA A 133 -10.48 10.22 9.29
CA ALA A 133 -11.45 11.17 8.81
C ALA A 133 -11.96 10.75 7.43
N VAL A 134 -13.19 11.16 7.13
CA VAL A 134 -13.80 11.08 5.81
C VAL A 134 -14.10 12.49 5.36
N LEU A 135 -13.48 12.89 4.26
CA LEU A 135 -13.80 14.14 3.58
C LEU A 135 -14.76 13.83 2.45
N CYS A 136 -15.79 14.64 2.29
CA CYS A 136 -16.74 14.44 1.20
C CYS A 136 -17.26 15.78 0.66
N ARG A 137 -17.84 15.72 -0.53
CA ARG A 137 -18.50 16.89 -1.10
C ARG A 137 -19.66 17.33 -0.22
N ARG A 138 -19.90 18.64 -0.12
CA ARG A 138 -20.90 19.25 0.76
C ARG A 138 -22.28 18.61 0.59
N TRP A 139 -22.71 18.38 -0.63
CA TRP A 139 -24.04 17.81 -0.89
C TRP A 139 -24.20 16.38 -0.38
N ILE A 140 -23.12 15.59 -0.27
CA ILE A 140 -23.12 14.24 0.34
C ILE A 140 -23.34 14.38 1.84
N PHE A 141 -22.57 15.28 2.49
CA PHE A 141 -22.72 15.56 3.91
C PHE A 141 -24.15 16.01 4.23
N ASP A 142 -24.69 16.95 3.45
CA ASP A 142 -26.03 17.49 3.66
C ASP A 142 -27.13 16.43 3.47
N ARG A 143 -26.90 15.39 2.65
CA ARG A 143 -27.83 14.24 2.52
C ARG A 143 -27.81 13.30 3.70
N VAL A 144 -26.70 13.18 4.40
CA VAL A 144 -26.57 12.31 5.60
C VAL A 144 -27.12 13.02 6.84
N PHE A 145 -26.83 14.32 7.00
CA PHE A 145 -27.14 15.14 8.17
C PHE A 145 -28.16 16.24 7.83
N ASP A 146 -29.24 15.86 7.14
CA ASP A 146 -30.22 16.79 6.58
C ASP A 146 -31.23 17.34 7.62
N ARG A 147 -31.31 16.75 8.81
CA ARG A 147 -32.24 17.11 9.88
C ARG A 147 -31.66 16.89 11.27
N MET A 148 -32.24 17.54 12.28
CA MET A 148 -31.76 17.46 13.66
C MET A 148 -31.80 16.02 14.21
N ASP A 149 -32.82 15.25 13.89
CA ASP A 149 -32.97 13.85 14.32
C ASP A 149 -31.94 12.91 13.63
N ARG A 150 -31.24 13.40 12.62
CA ARG A 150 -30.15 12.70 11.91
C ARG A 150 -28.74 13.19 12.28
N SER A 151 -28.61 14.09 13.25
CA SER A 151 -27.31 14.69 13.62
C SER A 151 -26.28 13.69 14.16
N VAL A 152 -26.71 12.51 14.61
CA VAL A 152 -25.86 11.45 15.19
C VAL A 152 -25.96 10.10 14.47
N VAL A 153 -26.51 10.06 13.25
CA VAL A 153 -26.71 8.79 12.51
C VAL A 153 -25.40 8.15 12.03
N HIS A 154 -24.32 8.91 12.00
CA HIS A 154 -23.00 8.42 11.61
C HIS A 154 -21.91 9.00 12.51
N GLY A 155 -21.11 8.12 13.11
CA GLY A 155 -20.03 8.50 14.02
C GLY A 155 -19.50 7.33 14.83
N SER A 156 -18.67 7.63 15.81
CA SER A 156 -18.19 6.66 16.81
C SER A 156 -18.12 7.30 18.17
N THR A 157 -18.10 6.49 19.24
CA THR A 157 -18.01 6.97 20.65
C THR A 157 -16.80 7.85 20.87
N PHE A 158 -15.64 7.51 20.28
CA PHE A 158 -14.42 8.30 20.41
C PHE A 158 -14.20 9.30 19.25
N GLY A 159 -15.18 9.43 18.37
CA GLY A 159 -15.12 10.41 17.27
C GLY A 159 -14.96 11.85 17.81
N LYS A 160 -14.10 12.63 17.17
CA LYS A 160 -13.82 14.03 17.51
C LYS A 160 -13.30 14.24 18.96
N ASN A 161 -12.63 13.24 19.56
CA ASN A 161 -12.01 13.45 20.87
C ASN A 161 -10.86 14.48 20.77
N ASN A 162 -10.72 15.28 21.83
CA ASN A 162 -9.80 16.43 21.84
C ASN A 162 -8.33 16.02 21.60
N LEU A 163 -7.89 14.88 22.13
CA LEU A 163 -6.52 14.42 21.97
C LEU A 163 -6.20 14.10 20.49
N ALA A 164 -7.08 13.35 19.82
CA ALA A 164 -6.92 13.03 18.40
C ALA A 164 -7.00 14.28 17.53
N MET A 165 -7.88 15.23 17.86
CA MET A 165 -7.98 16.49 17.10
C MET A 165 -6.73 17.35 17.27
N ALA A 166 -6.20 17.47 18.48
CA ALA A 166 -4.96 18.20 18.75
C ALA A 166 -3.75 17.58 18.02
N ALA A 167 -3.62 16.25 18.08
CA ALA A 167 -2.56 15.53 17.37
C ALA A 167 -2.69 15.70 15.84
N GLY A 168 -3.91 15.62 15.29
CA GLY A 168 -4.16 15.84 13.87
C GLY A 168 -3.79 17.23 13.40
N ILE A 169 -4.21 18.26 14.14
CA ILE A 169 -3.89 19.67 13.85
C ILE A 169 -2.38 19.89 13.88
N ALA A 170 -1.69 19.43 14.93
CA ALA A 170 -0.24 19.55 15.04
C ALA A 170 0.48 18.83 13.89
N THR A 171 0.01 17.65 13.48
CA THR A 171 0.59 16.93 12.35
C THR A 171 0.46 17.69 11.04
N LEU A 172 -0.72 18.27 10.77
CA LEU A 172 -0.93 19.05 9.55
C LEU A 172 -0.06 20.32 9.54
N GLN A 173 0.10 20.98 10.69
CA GLN A 173 1.00 22.12 10.83
C GLN A 173 2.45 21.75 10.53
N VAL A 174 2.96 20.67 11.13
CA VAL A 174 4.34 20.19 10.87
C VAL A 174 4.55 19.81 9.41
N ILE A 175 3.58 19.13 8.76
CA ILE A 175 3.67 18.81 7.33
C ILE A 175 3.85 20.09 6.49
N GLU A 176 3.11 21.15 6.82
CA GLU A 176 3.18 22.42 6.09
C GLU A 176 4.46 23.21 6.43
N GLU A 177 4.76 23.42 7.72
CA GLU A 177 5.91 24.21 8.19
C GLU A 177 7.25 23.61 7.77
N GLU A 178 7.40 22.29 7.85
CA GLU A 178 8.63 21.58 7.45
C GLU A 178 8.65 21.18 5.97
N LYS A 179 7.63 21.56 5.19
CA LYS A 179 7.50 21.28 3.75
C LYS A 179 7.70 19.79 3.43
N LEU A 180 7.08 18.93 4.24
CA LEU A 180 7.29 17.48 4.17
C LEU A 180 6.73 16.85 2.88
N VAL A 181 5.78 17.49 2.22
CA VAL A 181 5.24 17.06 0.92
C VAL A 181 6.31 17.18 -0.16
N GLU A 182 6.95 18.33 -0.28
CA GLU A 182 8.03 18.61 -1.23
C GLU A 182 9.25 17.75 -0.91
N ARG A 183 9.58 17.63 0.37
CA ARG A 183 10.66 16.75 0.82
C ARG A 183 10.41 15.31 0.39
N SER A 184 9.21 14.78 0.59
CA SER A 184 8.84 13.43 0.17
C SER A 184 9.03 13.22 -1.34
N ALA A 185 8.65 14.19 -2.17
CA ALA A 185 8.83 14.13 -3.61
C ALA A 185 10.32 14.03 -3.98
N VAL A 186 11.15 14.93 -3.42
CA VAL A 186 12.58 15.01 -3.73
C VAL A 186 13.33 13.78 -3.25
N ILE A 187 13.20 13.44 -1.97
CA ILE A 187 13.91 12.31 -1.36
C ILE A 187 13.47 10.98 -1.96
N GLY A 188 12.16 10.82 -2.17
CA GLY A 188 11.65 9.60 -2.81
C GLY A 188 12.23 9.39 -4.21
N GLN A 189 12.30 10.45 -5.02
CA GLN A 189 12.91 10.40 -6.34
C GLN A 189 14.40 10.07 -6.27
N GLN A 190 15.13 10.65 -5.31
CA GLN A 190 16.56 10.36 -5.12
C GLN A 190 16.78 8.88 -4.76
N ILE A 191 16.06 8.36 -3.78
CA ILE A 191 16.18 6.94 -3.37
C ILE A 191 15.87 6.01 -4.55
N ILE A 192 14.80 6.27 -5.30
CA ILE A 192 14.43 5.46 -6.47
C ILE A 192 15.51 5.53 -7.55
N ALA A 193 16.05 6.73 -7.84
CA ALA A 193 17.10 6.92 -8.84
C ALA A 193 18.39 6.17 -8.48
N GLU A 194 18.76 6.14 -7.18
CA GLU A 194 19.93 5.43 -6.70
C GLU A 194 19.78 3.91 -6.65
N LEU A 195 18.56 3.41 -6.46
CA LEU A 195 18.27 1.97 -6.40
C LEU A 195 17.94 1.37 -7.76
N ARG A 196 17.38 2.13 -8.70
CA ARG A 196 16.99 1.64 -10.03
C ARG A 196 18.10 0.93 -10.81
N PRO A 197 19.37 1.39 -10.81
CA PRO A 197 20.45 0.70 -11.50
C PRO A 197 20.73 -0.73 -11.01
N LEU A 198 20.24 -1.09 -9.80
CA LEU A 198 20.40 -2.46 -9.29
C LEU A 198 19.58 -3.47 -10.10
N VAL A 199 18.53 -3.04 -10.81
CA VAL A 199 17.72 -3.90 -11.68
C VAL A 199 18.57 -4.50 -12.80
N ASP A 200 19.46 -3.71 -13.39
CA ASP A 200 20.35 -4.17 -14.44
C ASP A 200 21.55 -4.98 -13.91
N GLN A 201 21.86 -4.83 -12.61
CA GLN A 201 23.02 -5.49 -11.97
C GLN A 201 22.66 -6.83 -11.35
N TYR A 202 21.42 -7.01 -10.89
CA TYR A 202 21.00 -8.16 -10.08
C TYR A 202 19.72 -8.79 -10.64
N GLU A 203 19.84 -9.90 -11.33
CA GLU A 203 18.76 -10.58 -12.02
C GLU A 203 17.58 -11.03 -11.13
N CYS A 204 17.76 -11.10 -9.81
CA CYS A 204 16.67 -11.35 -8.87
C CYS A 204 15.80 -10.11 -8.63
N LEU A 205 16.30 -8.89 -8.90
CA LEU A 205 15.57 -7.64 -8.73
C LEU A 205 14.93 -7.25 -10.06
N GLN A 206 13.62 -7.32 -10.15
CA GLN A 206 12.87 -7.07 -11.37
C GLN A 206 12.54 -5.59 -11.57
N GLU A 207 12.17 -4.90 -10.50
CA GLU A 207 11.70 -3.53 -10.57
C GLU A 207 11.95 -2.74 -9.28
N VAL A 208 12.27 -1.45 -9.44
CA VAL A 208 12.23 -0.45 -8.39
C VAL A 208 11.23 0.62 -8.81
N ARG A 209 10.13 0.74 -8.06
CA ARG A 209 9.06 1.71 -8.34
C ARG A 209 8.59 2.45 -7.10
N GLY A 210 7.88 3.54 -7.31
CA GLY A 210 7.29 4.32 -6.22
C GLY A 210 6.94 5.73 -6.65
N LEU A 211 6.23 6.43 -5.77
CA LEU A 211 6.02 7.89 -5.82
C LEU A 211 6.27 8.47 -4.43
N GLY A 212 7.05 9.55 -4.36
CA GLY A 212 7.51 10.10 -3.10
C GLY A 212 8.19 9.03 -2.24
N MET A 213 7.91 9.03 -0.96
CA MET A 213 8.44 8.04 0.02
C MET A 213 7.55 6.79 0.16
N MET A 214 6.86 6.38 -0.89
CA MET A 214 6.19 5.09 -0.99
C MET A 214 6.90 4.28 -2.07
N ILE A 215 7.85 3.41 -1.68
CA ILE A 215 8.83 2.77 -2.57
C ILE A 215 8.71 1.26 -2.44
N ALA A 216 8.84 0.55 -3.56
CA ALA A 216 8.88 -0.90 -3.61
C ALA A 216 10.06 -1.41 -4.43
N LEU A 217 10.63 -2.52 -3.96
CA LEU A 217 11.54 -3.37 -4.70
C LEU A 217 10.82 -4.69 -4.98
N GLU A 218 10.63 -5.02 -6.25
CA GLU A 218 10.02 -6.28 -6.66
C GLU A 218 11.09 -7.27 -7.11
N PHE A 219 11.02 -8.48 -6.56
CA PHE A 219 11.92 -9.57 -6.87
C PHE A 219 11.20 -10.66 -7.63
N ALA A 220 11.89 -11.27 -8.59
CA ALA A 220 11.38 -12.34 -9.43
C ALA A 220 12.39 -13.48 -9.62
N GLU A 221 11.92 -14.58 -10.20
CA GLU A 221 12.74 -15.74 -10.51
C GLU A 221 13.90 -15.33 -11.44
N PRO A 222 15.16 -15.55 -11.03
CA PRO A 222 16.33 -15.22 -11.84
C PRO A 222 16.47 -16.13 -13.05
N SER A 223 17.22 -15.69 -14.06
CA SER A 223 17.47 -16.44 -15.28
C SER A 223 18.59 -17.47 -15.13
N SER A 224 19.63 -17.17 -14.35
CA SER A 224 20.78 -18.05 -14.15
C SER A 224 20.37 -19.34 -13.43
N TRP A 225 20.88 -20.48 -13.90
CA TRP A 225 20.45 -21.81 -13.44
C TRP A 225 20.63 -22.02 -11.92
N SER A 226 21.75 -21.60 -11.37
CA SER A 226 22.06 -21.79 -9.94
C SER A 226 21.13 -20.99 -9.02
N LEU A 227 20.94 -19.69 -9.31
CA LEU A 227 20.03 -18.83 -8.55
C LEU A 227 18.57 -19.25 -8.74
N LYS A 228 18.19 -19.66 -9.96
CA LYS A 228 16.85 -20.16 -10.26
C LYS A 228 16.51 -21.42 -9.47
N ALA A 229 17.44 -22.38 -9.38
CA ALA A 229 17.24 -23.58 -8.57
C ALA A 229 17.06 -23.25 -7.08
N ALA A 230 17.87 -22.34 -6.56
CA ALA A 230 17.79 -21.87 -5.19
C ALA A 230 16.49 -21.09 -4.91
N TRP A 231 16.10 -20.20 -5.83
CA TRP A 231 14.81 -19.50 -5.78
C TRP A 231 13.63 -20.48 -5.70
N LYS A 232 13.56 -21.44 -6.62
CA LYS A 232 12.49 -22.45 -6.65
C LYS A 232 12.42 -23.27 -5.37
N MET A 233 13.55 -23.59 -4.76
CA MET A 233 13.57 -24.27 -3.48
C MET A 233 12.85 -23.46 -2.39
N LEU A 234 13.10 -22.16 -2.30
CA LEU A 234 12.45 -21.27 -1.32
C LEU A 234 10.96 -21.13 -1.59
N GLU A 235 10.59 -20.82 -2.83
CA GLU A 235 9.20 -20.57 -3.22
C GLU A 235 8.32 -21.84 -3.11
N THR A 236 8.90 -23.03 -3.33
CA THR A 236 8.21 -24.31 -3.11
C THR A 236 7.99 -24.58 -1.63
N ALA A 237 8.96 -24.24 -0.79
CA ALA A 237 8.81 -24.36 0.67
C ALA A 237 7.71 -23.43 1.20
N ASN A 238 7.75 -22.16 0.82
CA ASN A 238 6.68 -21.18 1.09
C ASN A 238 6.78 -20.02 0.10
N LYS A 239 5.65 -19.70 -0.53
CA LYS A 239 5.57 -18.58 -1.47
C LYS A 239 5.91 -17.26 -0.77
N GLY A 240 6.78 -16.44 -1.37
CA GLY A 240 7.28 -15.19 -0.80
C GLY A 240 8.43 -15.36 0.21
N LEU A 241 8.98 -16.58 0.37
CA LEU A 241 10.04 -16.82 1.33
C LEU A 241 11.36 -16.12 0.94
N PHE A 242 11.60 -15.91 -0.37
CA PHE A 242 12.76 -15.16 -0.84
C PHE A 242 12.85 -13.76 -0.20
N SER A 243 11.72 -13.10 0.01
CA SER A 243 11.68 -11.78 0.65
C SER A 243 12.36 -11.73 2.03
N GLN A 244 12.42 -12.87 2.75
CA GLN A 244 13.10 -12.95 4.04
C GLN A 244 14.62 -12.82 3.92
N LEU A 245 15.20 -13.17 2.76
CA LEU A 245 16.63 -12.95 2.48
C LEU A 245 16.99 -11.47 2.40
N ILE A 246 16.01 -10.61 2.25
CA ILE A 246 16.17 -9.15 2.18
C ILE A 246 15.77 -8.52 3.53
N VAL A 247 14.55 -8.79 4.01
CA VAL A 247 14.00 -8.15 5.22
C VAL A 247 14.81 -8.47 6.46
N VAL A 248 15.22 -9.73 6.63
CA VAL A 248 15.94 -10.14 7.86
C VAL A 248 17.34 -9.51 7.95
N PRO A 249 18.20 -9.51 6.90
CA PRO A 249 19.48 -8.80 6.94
C PRO A 249 19.33 -7.29 7.06
N LEU A 250 18.34 -6.65 6.44
CA LEU A 250 18.07 -5.23 6.66
C LEU A 250 17.84 -4.93 8.14
N PHE A 251 17.10 -5.79 8.84
CA PHE A 251 16.87 -5.61 10.27
C PHE A 251 18.10 -5.97 11.12
N THR A 252 18.69 -7.16 10.93
CA THR A 252 19.72 -7.69 11.83
C THR A 252 21.09 -7.06 11.64
N ARG A 253 21.45 -6.65 10.43
CA ARG A 253 22.75 -6.07 10.10
C ARG A 253 22.71 -4.54 10.00
N HIS A 254 21.61 -4.01 9.50
CA HIS A 254 21.49 -2.58 9.21
C HIS A 254 20.47 -1.87 10.11
N GLN A 255 19.80 -2.58 11.03
CA GLN A 255 18.80 -2.02 11.96
C GLN A 255 17.66 -1.29 11.26
N ILE A 256 17.33 -1.71 10.02
CA ILE A 256 16.24 -1.15 9.22
C ILE A 256 15.04 -2.09 9.28
N LEU A 257 13.96 -1.64 9.93
CA LEU A 257 12.70 -2.35 9.95
C LEU A 257 11.95 -2.11 8.63
N SER A 258 11.90 -3.12 7.80
CA SER A 258 11.15 -3.13 6.54
C SER A 258 10.08 -4.21 6.56
N GLN A 259 9.24 -4.26 5.53
CA GLN A 259 8.17 -5.25 5.45
C GLN A 259 7.98 -5.80 4.04
N VAL A 260 7.57 -7.06 3.96
CA VAL A 260 7.00 -7.63 2.75
C VAL A 260 5.67 -6.94 2.47
N SER A 261 5.43 -6.57 1.21
CA SER A 261 4.32 -5.69 0.84
C SER A 261 2.94 -6.36 0.85
N GLY A 262 2.87 -7.68 0.93
CA GLY A 262 1.63 -8.46 1.00
C GLY A 262 1.91 -9.93 1.18
N HIS A 263 0.88 -10.72 1.49
CA HIS A 263 1.03 -12.15 1.73
C HIS A 263 1.52 -12.89 0.46
N GLY A 264 2.58 -13.67 0.61
CA GLY A 264 3.16 -14.46 -0.48
C GLY A 264 3.75 -13.64 -1.63
N MET A 265 4.06 -12.36 -1.40
CA MET A 265 4.72 -11.48 -2.38
C MET A 265 6.22 -11.44 -2.16
N ASN A 266 6.97 -11.35 -3.27
CA ASN A 266 8.39 -11.04 -3.27
C ASN A 266 8.62 -9.55 -3.55
N ILE A 267 7.93 -8.70 -2.78
CA ILE A 267 7.99 -7.24 -2.88
C ILE A 267 8.30 -6.67 -1.50
N ILE A 268 9.39 -5.94 -1.40
CA ILE A 268 9.77 -5.22 -0.19
C ILE A 268 9.32 -3.77 -0.32
N LYS A 269 8.56 -3.29 0.66
CA LYS A 269 8.05 -1.94 0.68
C LYS A 269 8.76 -1.10 1.73
N PHE A 270 9.16 0.11 1.33
CA PHE A 270 9.68 1.15 2.20
C PHE A 270 8.71 2.31 2.27
N ILE A 271 8.32 2.66 3.48
CA ILE A 271 7.45 3.80 3.83
C ILE A 271 8.07 4.56 5.01
N PRO A 272 9.29 5.11 4.84
CA PRO A 272 9.98 5.76 5.93
C PRO A 272 9.22 7.00 6.42
N PRO A 273 9.52 7.53 7.62
CA PRO A 273 8.94 8.80 8.07
C PRO A 273 9.29 9.92 7.10
N LEU A 274 8.37 10.86 6.88
CA LEU A 274 8.60 12.00 5.97
C LEU A 274 9.73 12.92 6.45
N THR A 275 10.05 12.84 7.75
CA THR A 275 11.14 13.58 8.42
C THR A 275 12.51 12.89 8.31
N LEU A 276 12.61 11.79 7.51
CA LEU A 276 13.86 11.06 7.33
C LEU A 276 15.01 12.00 6.93
N SER A 277 16.15 11.95 7.65
CA SER A 277 17.31 12.78 7.33
C SER A 277 18.00 12.33 6.03
N ASP A 278 18.83 13.20 5.44
CA ASP A 278 19.61 12.84 4.26
C ASP A 278 20.68 11.78 4.59
N GLU A 279 21.15 11.72 5.84
CA GLU A 279 22.04 10.67 6.32
C GLU A 279 21.32 9.32 6.38
N ASP A 280 20.13 9.27 6.95
CA ASP A 280 19.31 8.07 7.00
C ASP A 280 18.92 7.59 5.59
N CYS A 281 18.69 8.52 4.65
CA CYS A 281 18.44 8.17 3.24
C CYS A 281 19.64 7.45 2.62
N ARG A 282 20.85 8.00 2.81
CA ARG A 282 22.09 7.36 2.34
C ARG A 282 22.33 6.01 3.00
N TRP A 283 22.04 5.92 4.29
CA TRP A 283 22.12 4.65 5.01
C TRP A 283 21.15 3.61 4.46
N LEU A 284 19.88 3.97 4.28
CA LEU A 284 18.87 3.09 3.66
C LEU A 284 19.33 2.57 2.30
N VAL A 285 19.77 3.47 1.41
CA VAL A 285 20.24 3.11 0.07
C VAL A 285 21.45 2.17 0.12
N THR A 286 22.43 2.48 0.99
CA THR A 286 23.62 1.63 1.17
C THR A 286 23.26 0.26 1.68
N ALA A 287 22.39 0.18 2.68
CA ALA A 287 21.91 -1.09 3.24
C ALA A 287 21.16 -1.94 2.21
N VAL A 288 20.30 -1.32 1.41
CA VAL A 288 19.58 -2.03 0.35
C VAL A 288 20.55 -2.58 -0.71
N LYS A 289 21.52 -1.76 -1.16
CA LYS A 289 22.57 -2.20 -2.10
C LYS A 289 23.36 -3.40 -1.58
N ASP A 290 23.76 -3.37 -0.31
CA ASP A 290 24.51 -4.45 0.36
C ASP A 290 23.69 -5.76 0.42
N VAL A 291 22.46 -5.68 0.90
CA VAL A 291 21.60 -6.85 1.08
C VAL A 291 21.18 -7.47 -0.27
N VAL A 292 20.88 -6.66 -1.28
CA VAL A 292 20.54 -7.15 -2.63
C VAL A 292 21.75 -7.83 -3.27
N ALA A 293 22.96 -7.25 -3.11
CA ALA A 293 24.19 -7.88 -3.58
C ALA A 293 24.45 -9.24 -2.94
N ASP A 294 24.23 -9.35 -1.61
CA ASP A 294 24.39 -10.62 -0.89
C ASP A 294 23.35 -11.67 -1.33
N ALA A 295 22.10 -11.28 -1.54
CA ALA A 295 21.07 -12.17 -2.02
C ALA A 295 21.34 -12.68 -3.45
N HIS A 296 22.12 -11.96 -4.24
CA HIS A 296 22.53 -12.39 -5.59
C HIS A 296 23.74 -13.34 -5.58
N ARG A 297 24.50 -13.42 -4.48
CA ARG A 297 25.67 -14.33 -4.36
C ARG A 297 25.24 -15.74 -3.98
N PHE A 298 25.30 -16.68 -4.92
CA PHE A 298 25.03 -18.09 -4.66
C PHE A 298 26.22 -18.97 -5.06
N PRO A 299 26.69 -19.91 -4.19
CA PRO A 299 26.31 -20.09 -2.79
C PRO A 299 26.81 -18.94 -1.89
N GLY A 300 26.08 -18.64 -0.81
CA GLY A 300 26.42 -17.56 0.10
C GLY A 300 25.61 -17.60 1.39
N ALA A 301 25.99 -16.77 2.37
CA ALA A 301 25.39 -16.76 3.71
C ALA A 301 23.86 -16.50 3.68
N ALA A 302 23.39 -15.63 2.80
CA ALA A 302 21.96 -15.37 2.61
C ALA A 302 21.19 -16.65 2.23
N TRP A 303 21.74 -17.46 1.34
CA TRP A 303 21.11 -18.70 0.88
C TRP A 303 21.21 -19.84 1.89
N GLU A 304 22.28 -19.92 2.70
CA GLU A 304 22.32 -20.86 3.83
C GLU A 304 21.26 -20.55 4.87
N PHE A 305 21.05 -19.28 5.17
CA PHE A 305 19.90 -18.84 5.98
C PHE A 305 18.56 -19.21 5.33
N GLY A 306 18.41 -19.00 4.02
CA GLY A 306 17.24 -19.40 3.25
C GLY A 306 16.92 -20.88 3.32
N LYS A 307 17.93 -21.78 3.23
CA LYS A 307 17.76 -23.22 3.42
C LYS A 307 17.21 -23.55 4.80
N THR A 308 17.70 -22.88 5.84
CA THR A 308 17.21 -23.06 7.22
C THR A 308 15.72 -22.68 7.31
N LEU A 309 15.33 -21.54 6.76
CA LEU A 309 13.92 -21.09 6.71
C LEU A 309 13.04 -22.08 5.94
N ALA A 310 13.49 -22.55 4.78
CA ALA A 310 12.75 -23.51 3.98
C ALA A 310 12.51 -24.82 4.73
N SER A 311 13.53 -25.33 5.42
CA SER A 311 13.43 -26.53 6.24
C SER A 311 12.44 -26.38 7.38
N GLN A 312 12.42 -25.22 8.05
CA GLN A 312 11.44 -24.90 9.10
C GLN A 312 10.01 -24.82 8.54
N ALA A 313 9.80 -24.13 7.41
CA ALA A 313 8.50 -24.01 6.78
C ALA A 313 7.91 -25.39 6.35
N ILE A 314 8.75 -26.27 5.82
CA ILE A 314 8.34 -27.64 5.47
C ILE A 314 7.91 -28.43 6.74
N ARG A 315 8.70 -28.36 7.82
CA ARG A 315 8.35 -29.04 9.09
C ARG A 315 7.02 -28.56 9.65
N GLN A 316 6.74 -27.25 9.61
CA GLN A 316 5.47 -26.68 10.07
C GLN A 316 4.28 -27.19 9.25
N LYS A 317 4.41 -27.24 7.92
CA LYS A 317 3.35 -27.80 7.06
C LYS A 317 3.08 -29.28 7.32
N THR A 318 4.11 -30.04 7.69
CA THR A 318 3.96 -31.48 8.00
C THR A 318 3.32 -31.69 9.38
N ALA A 319 3.55 -30.79 10.35
CA ALA A 319 2.96 -30.87 11.68
C ALA A 319 1.48 -30.41 11.73
N GLN A 320 0.98 -29.73 10.72
CA GLN A 320 -0.41 -29.26 10.60
C GLN A 320 -1.32 -30.22 9.81
N LYS A 321 -0.78 -31.28 9.23
CA LYS A 321 -1.50 -32.39 8.62
C LYS A 321 -1.69 -33.54 9.60
#